data_519959111f3e91b6d6a33eadaf0bbbe4
#
_entry.id   519959111f3e91b6d6a33eadaf0bbbe4
#
_cell.length_a   1.000
_cell.length_b   1.000
_cell.length_c   1.000
_cell.angle_alpha   90.00
_cell.angle_beta   90.00
_cell.angle_gamma   90.00
#
_symmetry.space_group_name_H-M   'P 1'
#
loop_
_entity.id
_entity.type
_entity.pdbx_description
1 polymer ?
#
loop_
_entity_poly.entity_id
_entity_poly.type
_entity_poly.pdbx_seq_one_letter_code
_entity_poly.pdbx_strand_id
1 'polypeptide(L)'
;MPRRLIIAVLAIWTGLSAVGSAANSEPVFPPGLRVGLEPPDGLTLSKQFPGFTDVDRKVAITILDLPARAYEEIERSAFANEQKNVVDMKRESFPFNSGIGFFMTGQSTVNGVVLHKSFLLASAFGKDLAVLINVEVPEAARAIYTDAVIRKALASVTFRPAPLQEQLGLLPFKLNELAGFRVMQASPAGGVILTDGTSDDITKQSYMIVALGPGAPSEPDERSKFAREMLSSAPLREINVTVSDPMRIGGLPGFEIRAQAKGLDGTPVVLVQWLRFGSGGFLRVVGVSRKEDWDAQFTRFRAVRDGIEMK
;
A
#
# COMPACT_ATOMS: atom_id res chain seq x y z
N MET A 1 -41.74 68.33 -49.34
CA MET A 1 -40.66 68.44 -48.36
C MET A 1 -40.50 67.09 -47.67
N PRO A 2 -39.49 66.22 -47.99
CA PRO A 2 -39.32 64.94 -47.34
C PRO A 2 -38.35 65.09 -46.17
N ARG A 3 -38.77 64.54 -45.04
CA ARG A 3 -38.01 64.39 -43.81
C ARG A 3 -36.97 63.25 -43.98
N ARG A 4 -35.69 63.53 -43.83
CA ARG A 4 -34.59 62.48 -43.81
C ARG A 4 -34.52 61.88 -42.41
N LEU A 5 -34.72 60.56 -42.33
CA LEU A 5 -34.52 59.71 -41.16
C LEU A 5 -33.05 59.33 -41.10
N ILE A 6 -32.32 59.74 -40.06
CA ILE A 6 -30.92 59.27 -39.81
C ILE A 6 -31.03 58.06 -38.90
N ILE A 7 -30.67 56.90 -39.41
CA ILE A 7 -30.50 55.65 -38.62
C ILE A 7 -29.11 55.62 -38.09
N ALA A 8 -28.93 55.73 -36.76
CA ALA A 8 -27.68 55.53 -36.08
C ALA A 8 -27.53 54.03 -35.82
N VAL A 9 -26.52 53.42 -36.47
CA VAL A 9 -26.13 52.01 -36.22
C VAL A 9 -25.20 51.97 -34.98
N LEU A 10 -25.71 51.44 -33.86
CA LEU A 10 -24.95 51.20 -32.65
C LEU A 10 -24.24 49.84 -32.81
N ALA A 11 -22.94 49.81 -33.04
CA ALA A 11 -22.11 48.62 -33.05
C ALA A 11 -21.87 48.16 -31.60
N ILE A 12 -22.56 47.11 -31.16
CA ILE A 12 -22.31 46.44 -29.89
C ILE A 12 -21.09 45.51 -30.08
N TRP A 13 -19.97 45.90 -29.55
CA TRP A 13 -18.81 45.03 -29.40
C TRP A 13 -19.06 44.08 -28.20
N THR A 14 -19.50 42.86 -28.45
CA THR A 14 -19.52 41.78 -27.47
C THR A 14 -18.07 41.25 -27.32
N GLY A 15 -17.40 41.74 -26.29
CA GLY A 15 -16.14 41.14 -25.84
C GLY A 15 -16.38 39.73 -25.33
N LEU A 16 -15.99 38.76 -26.12
CA LEU A 16 -15.96 37.34 -25.72
C LEU A 16 -14.79 37.16 -24.73
N SER A 17 -15.10 37.33 -23.43
CA SER A 17 -14.14 36.92 -22.37
C SER A 17 -14.04 35.42 -22.42
N ALA A 18 -12.99 34.89 -23.02
CA ALA A 18 -12.60 33.50 -22.85
C ALA A 18 -12.23 33.27 -21.38
N VAL A 19 -13.21 32.80 -20.62
CA VAL A 19 -12.96 32.22 -19.30
C VAL A 19 -12.17 30.96 -19.58
N GLY A 20 -10.85 31.03 -19.45
CA GLY A 20 -9.99 29.87 -19.45
C GLY A 20 -10.42 29.01 -18.28
N SER A 21 -11.15 27.92 -18.57
CA SER A 21 -11.34 26.85 -17.61
C SER A 21 -9.94 26.37 -17.24
N ALA A 22 -9.48 26.72 -16.04
CA ALA A 22 -8.41 25.98 -15.41
C ALA A 22 -8.92 24.55 -15.36
N ALA A 23 -8.37 23.69 -16.21
CA ALA A 23 -8.62 22.25 -16.12
C ALA A 23 -8.12 21.84 -14.74
N ASN A 24 -9.05 21.66 -13.80
CA ASN A 24 -8.75 20.94 -12.55
C ASN A 24 -8.36 19.54 -13.01
N SER A 25 -7.07 19.25 -13.03
CA SER A 25 -6.60 17.89 -13.22
C SER A 25 -7.13 17.07 -12.03
N GLU A 26 -7.85 15.99 -12.31
CA GLU A 26 -8.34 15.10 -11.27
C GLU A 26 -7.15 14.36 -10.64
N PRO A 27 -7.16 14.11 -9.32
CA PRO A 27 -6.13 13.31 -8.68
C PRO A 27 -6.05 11.92 -9.27
N VAL A 28 -4.84 11.50 -9.63
CA VAL A 28 -4.55 10.16 -10.16
C VAL A 28 -4.05 9.28 -9.02
N PHE A 29 -4.65 8.10 -8.86
CA PHE A 29 -4.27 7.13 -7.86
C PHE A 29 -3.46 6.00 -8.53
N PRO A 30 -2.22 5.75 -8.11
CA PRO A 30 -1.53 4.55 -8.55
C PRO A 30 -2.31 3.29 -8.15
N PRO A 31 -2.30 2.23 -8.97
CA PRO A 31 -3.09 1.04 -8.73
C PRO A 31 -2.91 0.47 -7.33
N GLY A 32 -4.01 0.19 -6.66
CA GLY A 32 -4.05 -0.38 -5.31
C GLY A 32 -3.76 0.58 -4.16
N LEU A 33 -3.33 1.82 -4.42
CA LEU A 33 -3.06 2.80 -3.38
C LEU A 33 -4.32 3.57 -2.96
N ARG A 34 -4.34 3.97 -1.70
CA ARG A 34 -5.35 4.85 -1.10
C ARG A 34 -5.02 6.32 -1.26
N VAL A 35 -3.85 6.63 -1.77
CA VAL A 35 -3.28 7.97 -1.91
C VAL A 35 -3.09 8.30 -3.38
N GLY A 36 -3.53 9.47 -3.78
CA GLY A 36 -3.36 10.02 -5.12
C GLY A 36 -2.97 11.49 -5.09
N LEU A 37 -2.52 12.01 -6.20
CA LEU A 37 -2.18 13.41 -6.41
C LEU A 37 -2.40 13.80 -7.89
N GLU A 38 -2.38 15.09 -8.16
CA GLU A 38 -2.32 15.62 -9.53
C GLU A 38 -0.87 15.58 -10.01
N PRO A 39 -0.50 14.63 -10.91
CA PRO A 39 0.88 14.53 -11.35
C PRO A 39 1.27 15.78 -12.19
N PRO A 40 2.49 16.28 -12.06
CA PRO A 40 3.01 17.29 -12.97
C PRO A 40 2.98 16.84 -14.42
N ASP A 41 2.86 17.78 -15.34
CA ASP A 41 2.91 17.51 -16.78
C ASP A 41 4.18 16.75 -17.15
N GLY A 42 4.04 15.70 -17.95
CA GLY A 42 5.13 14.83 -18.36
C GLY A 42 5.35 13.61 -17.47
N LEU A 43 4.82 13.58 -16.24
CA LEU A 43 4.85 12.37 -15.43
C LEU A 43 3.64 11.46 -15.73
N THR A 44 3.91 10.18 -15.85
CA THR A 44 2.93 9.12 -16.06
C THR A 44 3.01 8.08 -14.96
N LEU A 45 1.95 7.27 -14.79
CA LEU A 45 1.97 6.15 -13.84
C LEU A 45 3.15 5.23 -14.09
N SER A 46 3.94 4.98 -13.05
CA SER A 46 5.06 4.04 -13.13
C SER A 46 4.56 2.59 -13.16
N LYS A 47 5.25 1.75 -13.97
CA LYS A 47 5.04 0.29 -14.01
C LYS A 47 5.97 -0.45 -13.05
N GLN A 48 6.96 0.23 -12.48
CA GLN A 48 8.02 -0.39 -11.66
C GLN A 48 7.82 -0.19 -10.16
N PHE A 49 7.14 0.89 -9.77
CA PHE A 49 6.90 1.23 -8.38
C PHE A 49 5.58 1.99 -8.23
N PRO A 50 4.98 2.02 -7.05
CA PRO A 50 3.77 2.81 -6.79
C PRO A 50 4.08 4.30 -6.90
N GLY A 51 3.55 4.99 -7.93
CA GLY A 51 3.82 6.41 -8.15
C GLY A 51 3.86 6.81 -9.61
N PHE A 52 4.63 7.85 -9.90
CA PHE A 52 4.71 8.47 -11.23
C PHE A 52 6.17 8.63 -11.67
N THR A 53 6.41 8.59 -12.97
CA THR A 53 7.75 8.75 -13.54
C THR A 53 7.73 9.49 -14.87
N ASP A 54 8.77 10.30 -15.11
CA ASP A 54 9.24 10.71 -16.42
C ASP A 54 10.52 9.93 -16.69
N VAL A 55 10.42 8.90 -17.52
CA VAL A 55 11.53 7.97 -17.80
C VAL A 55 12.67 8.68 -18.52
N ASP A 56 12.35 9.58 -19.44
CA ASP A 56 13.35 10.28 -20.27
C ASP A 56 14.20 11.23 -19.42
N ARG A 57 13.58 11.90 -18.47
CA ARG A 57 14.22 12.85 -17.56
C ARG A 57 14.62 12.24 -16.22
N LYS A 58 14.33 10.96 -16.01
CA LYS A 58 14.62 10.21 -14.77
C LYS A 58 14.04 10.87 -13.52
N VAL A 59 12.86 11.48 -13.64
CA VAL A 59 12.12 12.04 -12.51
C VAL A 59 11.19 10.98 -11.96
N ALA A 60 11.09 10.88 -10.63
CA ALA A 60 10.26 9.92 -9.96
C ALA A 60 9.50 10.56 -8.78
N ILE A 61 8.24 10.20 -8.65
CA ILE A 61 7.41 10.42 -7.45
C ILE A 61 6.98 9.04 -6.94
N THR A 62 7.57 8.59 -5.84
CA THR A 62 7.22 7.31 -5.19
C THR A 62 6.25 7.57 -4.05
N ILE A 63 5.17 6.81 -3.99
CA ILE A 63 4.13 6.93 -2.95
C ILE A 63 4.11 5.64 -2.14
N LEU A 64 4.30 5.76 -0.82
CA LEU A 64 4.25 4.67 0.14
C LEU A 64 3.06 4.86 1.07
N ASP A 65 2.10 3.96 0.98
CA ASP A 65 0.93 3.86 1.85
C ASP A 65 1.32 3.06 3.11
N LEU A 66 1.21 3.67 4.28
CA LEU A 66 1.75 3.16 5.54
C LEU A 66 0.66 3.12 6.63
N PRO A 67 0.75 2.21 7.61
CA PRO A 67 -0.09 2.28 8.80
C PRO A 67 0.09 3.62 9.54
N ALA A 68 -0.95 4.15 10.16
CA ALA A 68 -0.90 5.44 10.87
C ALA A 68 0.22 5.52 11.92
N ARG A 69 0.48 4.42 12.63
CA ARG A 69 1.58 4.33 13.62
C ARG A 69 2.97 4.61 13.02
N ALA A 70 3.16 4.34 11.73
CA ALA A 70 4.44 4.60 11.07
C ALA A 70 4.73 6.11 10.96
N TYR A 71 3.72 6.97 11.04
CA TYR A 71 3.90 8.43 11.00
C TYR A 71 4.82 8.90 12.12
N GLU A 72 4.51 8.54 13.36
CA GLU A 72 5.31 8.96 14.53
C GLU A 72 6.72 8.35 14.54
N GLU A 73 6.85 7.10 14.06
CA GLU A 73 8.16 6.44 13.97
C GLU A 73 9.05 7.11 12.94
N ILE A 74 8.51 7.40 11.74
CA ILE A 74 9.25 8.09 10.69
C ILE A 74 9.55 9.53 11.10
N GLU A 75 8.58 10.23 11.67
CA GLU A 75 8.79 11.59 12.18
C GLU A 75 9.95 11.62 13.19
N ARG A 76 9.95 10.74 14.18
CA ARG A 76 11.03 10.65 15.18
C ARG A 76 12.37 10.26 14.56
N SER A 77 12.39 9.28 13.64
CA SER A 77 13.63 8.83 13.01
C SER A 77 14.20 9.85 12.03
N ALA A 78 13.36 10.59 11.33
CA ALA A 78 13.78 11.69 10.46
C ALA A 78 14.43 12.85 11.26
N PHE A 79 14.11 12.95 12.57
CA PHE A 79 14.76 13.92 13.47
C PHE A 79 16.06 13.41 14.07
N ALA A 80 16.14 12.10 14.36
CA ALA A 80 17.27 11.51 15.06
C ALA A 80 18.46 11.18 14.12
N ASN A 81 18.17 10.97 12.84
CA ASN A 81 19.17 10.62 11.85
C ASN A 81 19.24 11.73 10.79
N GLU A 82 20.30 12.52 10.81
CA GLU A 82 20.80 13.12 9.59
C GLU A 82 20.89 11.99 8.55
N GLN A 83 20.05 12.03 7.53
CA GLN A 83 20.14 11.02 6.47
C GLN A 83 21.54 11.15 5.89
N LYS A 84 22.39 10.15 6.14
CA LYS A 84 23.85 10.16 5.88
C LYS A 84 24.26 10.58 4.46
N ASN A 85 23.32 10.69 3.53
CA ASN A 85 23.55 11.00 2.12
C ASN A 85 22.69 12.15 1.59
N VAL A 86 22.02 12.93 2.44
CA VAL A 86 21.22 14.09 2.05
C VAL A 86 21.78 15.32 2.73
N VAL A 87 22.24 16.29 1.94
CA VAL A 87 22.77 17.57 2.41
C VAL A 87 21.72 18.67 2.25
N ASP A 88 21.89 19.80 2.96
CA ASP A 88 21.01 20.98 2.90
C ASP A 88 19.54 20.67 3.23
N MET A 89 19.30 19.78 4.20
CA MET A 89 17.95 19.38 4.58
C MET A 89 17.20 20.55 5.23
N LYS A 90 16.08 20.93 4.61
CA LYS A 90 15.15 21.93 5.14
C LYS A 90 13.83 21.25 5.45
N ARG A 91 13.18 21.65 6.55
CA ARG A 91 11.91 21.11 7.00
C ARG A 91 10.90 22.22 7.26
N GLU A 92 9.65 21.97 6.87
CA GLU A 92 8.54 22.88 7.13
C GLU A 92 7.21 22.12 7.28
N SER A 93 6.23 22.77 7.89
CA SER A 93 4.84 22.34 7.87
C SER A 93 4.26 22.61 6.49
N PHE A 94 3.52 21.65 5.94
CA PHE A 94 3.04 21.72 4.58
C PHE A 94 1.53 21.41 4.50
N PRO A 95 0.70 22.38 4.14
CA PRO A 95 -0.71 22.14 3.90
C PRO A 95 -0.92 21.44 2.56
N PHE A 96 -1.84 20.46 2.55
CA PHE A 96 -2.30 19.77 1.35
C PHE A 96 -3.82 19.57 1.41
N ASN A 97 -4.47 19.13 0.33
CA ASN A 97 -5.93 19.06 0.23
C ASN A 97 -6.63 18.33 1.39
N SER A 98 -5.98 17.34 1.97
CA SER A 98 -6.59 16.48 3.00
C SER A 98 -6.02 16.68 4.40
N GLY A 99 -5.16 17.68 4.62
CA GLY A 99 -4.57 17.92 5.95
C GLY A 99 -3.30 18.75 5.95
N ILE A 100 -2.48 18.52 6.95
CA ILE A 100 -1.16 19.13 7.12
C ILE A 100 -0.14 18.01 7.32
N GLY A 101 0.97 18.09 6.60
CA GLY A 101 2.09 17.15 6.69
C GLY A 101 3.40 17.84 6.99
N PHE A 102 4.46 17.05 7.02
CA PHE A 102 5.84 17.54 7.05
C PHE A 102 6.47 17.41 5.69
N PHE A 103 6.97 18.52 5.19
CA PHE A 103 7.70 18.58 3.94
C PHE A 103 9.19 18.79 4.22
N MET A 104 10.01 18.00 3.57
CA MET A 104 11.46 18.09 3.66
C MET A 104 12.06 18.17 2.26
N THR A 105 13.08 18.99 2.10
CA THR A 105 13.88 19.08 0.87
C THR A 105 15.35 18.89 1.17
N GLY A 106 16.10 18.39 0.21
CA GLY A 106 17.53 18.22 0.33
C GLY A 106 18.13 17.77 -1.01
N GLN A 107 19.43 17.52 -1.00
CA GLN A 107 20.16 17.05 -2.18
C GLN A 107 20.94 15.78 -1.85
N SER A 108 21.08 14.91 -2.83
CA SER A 108 21.99 13.76 -2.75
C SER A 108 22.72 13.58 -4.07
N THR A 109 23.90 12.97 -4.02
CA THR A 109 24.64 12.62 -5.25
C THR A 109 24.66 11.10 -5.37
N VAL A 110 24.12 10.59 -6.47
CA VAL A 110 24.12 9.16 -6.78
C VAL A 110 24.81 8.95 -8.12
N ASN A 111 25.88 8.18 -8.14
CA ASN A 111 26.69 7.91 -9.35
C ASN A 111 27.10 9.18 -10.10
N GLY A 112 27.47 10.25 -9.37
CA GLY A 112 27.88 11.53 -9.95
C GLY A 112 26.75 12.44 -10.42
N VAL A 113 25.48 12.01 -10.29
CA VAL A 113 24.30 12.82 -10.63
C VAL A 113 23.74 13.45 -9.36
N VAL A 114 23.59 14.78 -9.38
CA VAL A 114 22.91 15.51 -8.30
C VAL A 114 21.40 15.32 -8.44
N LEU A 115 20.78 14.83 -7.37
CA LEU A 115 19.34 14.65 -7.24
C LEU A 115 18.78 15.61 -6.20
N HIS A 116 17.81 16.42 -6.60
CA HIS A 116 16.99 17.19 -5.67
C HIS A 116 15.90 16.28 -5.13
N LYS A 117 15.87 16.14 -3.82
CA LYS A 117 14.91 15.27 -3.12
C LYS A 117 13.89 16.10 -2.37
N SER A 118 12.65 15.70 -2.47
CA SER A 118 11.56 16.24 -1.68
C SER A 118 10.77 15.11 -1.05
N PHE A 119 10.44 15.23 0.23
CA PHE A 119 9.69 14.24 0.98
C PHE A 119 8.47 14.91 1.59
N LEU A 120 7.30 14.29 1.43
CA LEU A 120 6.11 14.65 2.16
C LEU A 120 5.70 13.47 3.04
N LEU A 121 5.73 13.65 4.35
CA LEU A 121 5.12 12.74 5.31
C LEU A 121 3.80 13.35 5.76
N ALA A 122 2.70 12.66 5.49
CA ALA A 122 1.36 13.12 5.79
C ALA A 122 0.51 12.01 6.42
N SER A 123 -0.53 12.40 7.16
CA SER A 123 -1.55 11.48 7.66
C SER A 123 -2.93 11.99 7.31
N ALA A 124 -3.86 11.07 7.04
CA ALA A 124 -5.25 11.42 6.84
C ALA A 124 -5.94 11.61 8.20
N PHE A 125 -6.62 12.75 8.41
CA PHE A 125 -7.40 12.99 9.62
C PHE A 125 -8.49 11.92 9.79
N GLY A 126 -8.51 11.25 10.96
CA GLY A 126 -9.49 10.22 11.30
C GLY A 126 -9.40 8.93 10.49
N LYS A 127 -8.29 8.67 9.80
CA LYS A 127 -8.04 7.44 9.06
C LYS A 127 -6.75 6.80 9.54
N ASP A 128 -6.74 5.48 9.61
CA ASP A 128 -5.56 4.68 10.00
C ASP A 128 -4.54 4.58 8.85
N LEU A 129 -4.14 5.72 8.32
CA LEU A 129 -3.28 5.83 7.16
C LEU A 129 -2.28 6.97 7.31
N ALA A 130 -1.02 6.65 7.10
CA ALA A 130 0.04 7.60 6.82
C ALA A 130 0.55 7.41 5.39
N VAL A 131 1.15 8.43 4.82
CA VAL A 131 1.80 8.37 3.51
C VAL A 131 3.18 9.00 3.58
N LEU A 132 4.13 8.35 2.95
CA LEU A 132 5.42 8.95 2.63
C LEU A 132 5.54 9.07 1.10
N ILE A 133 5.67 10.29 0.63
CA ILE A 133 5.90 10.58 -0.78
C ILE A 133 7.33 11.06 -0.94
N ASN A 134 8.09 10.36 -1.78
CA ASN A 134 9.46 10.73 -2.14
C ASN A 134 9.48 11.21 -3.59
N VAL A 135 10.05 12.38 -3.82
CA VAL A 135 10.25 12.98 -5.15
C VAL A 135 11.74 13.11 -5.42
N GLU A 136 12.18 12.64 -6.57
CA GLU A 136 13.55 12.74 -7.02
C GLU A 136 13.59 13.43 -8.38
N VAL A 137 14.28 14.57 -8.43
CA VAL A 137 14.45 15.38 -9.65
C VAL A 137 15.94 15.56 -9.92
N PRO A 138 16.48 14.98 -10.99
CA PRO A 138 17.86 15.26 -11.42
C PRO A 138 18.06 16.75 -11.74
N GLU A 139 19.26 17.28 -11.49
CA GLU A 139 19.59 18.68 -11.77
C GLU A 139 19.20 19.09 -13.20
N ALA A 140 19.43 18.23 -14.20
CA ALA A 140 19.10 18.49 -15.60
C ALA A 140 17.59 18.67 -15.87
N ALA A 141 16.72 18.12 -15.00
CA ALA A 141 15.27 18.20 -15.15
C ALA A 141 14.64 19.36 -14.35
N ARG A 142 15.43 20.07 -13.54
CA ARG A 142 14.95 21.07 -12.58
C ARG A 142 14.30 22.30 -13.25
N ALA A 143 14.69 22.61 -14.48
CA ALA A 143 14.07 23.72 -15.24
C ALA A 143 12.59 23.46 -15.58
N ILE A 144 12.20 22.18 -15.67
CA ILE A 144 10.81 21.74 -15.95
C ILE A 144 10.10 21.41 -14.65
N TYR A 145 10.71 20.59 -13.81
CA TYR A 145 10.19 20.16 -12.51
C TYR A 145 10.72 21.05 -11.40
N THR A 146 10.30 22.32 -11.44
CA THR A 146 10.70 23.32 -10.44
C THR A 146 10.12 23.00 -9.07
N ASP A 147 10.69 23.59 -8.01
CA ASP A 147 10.18 23.45 -6.65
C ASP A 147 8.68 23.85 -6.57
N ALA A 148 8.25 24.87 -7.31
CA ALA A 148 6.86 25.29 -7.36
C ALA A 148 5.96 24.23 -8.00
N VAL A 149 6.38 23.57 -9.08
CA VAL A 149 5.64 22.49 -9.75
C VAL A 149 5.51 21.29 -8.81
N ILE A 150 6.58 20.89 -8.14
CA ILE A 150 6.56 19.77 -7.19
C ILE A 150 5.67 20.09 -5.99
N ARG A 151 5.78 21.30 -5.41
CA ARG A 151 4.93 21.73 -4.31
C ARG A 151 3.44 21.73 -4.69
N LYS A 152 3.09 22.18 -5.89
CA LYS A 152 1.71 22.15 -6.38
C LYS A 152 1.18 20.71 -6.43
N ALA A 153 1.97 19.78 -6.98
CA ALA A 153 1.58 18.37 -7.02
C ALA A 153 1.41 17.77 -5.62
N LEU A 154 2.32 18.05 -4.69
CA LEU A 154 2.23 17.56 -3.32
C LEU A 154 1.06 18.19 -2.53
N ALA A 155 0.72 19.45 -2.80
CA ALA A 155 -0.44 20.12 -2.21
C ALA A 155 -1.78 19.48 -2.65
N SER A 156 -1.81 18.82 -3.81
CA SER A 156 -3.00 18.14 -4.33
C SER A 156 -3.22 16.75 -3.73
N VAL A 157 -2.34 16.28 -2.85
CA VAL A 157 -2.44 14.96 -2.23
C VAL A 157 -3.81 14.75 -1.59
N THR A 158 -4.45 13.64 -1.94
CA THR A 158 -5.77 13.27 -1.47
C THR A 158 -5.86 11.78 -1.17
N PHE A 159 -6.87 11.39 -0.39
CA PHE A 159 -7.06 10.02 0.06
C PHE A 159 -8.40 9.47 -0.42
N ARG A 160 -8.43 8.16 -0.74
CA ARG A 160 -9.65 7.41 -1.04
C ARG A 160 -9.81 6.21 -0.10
N PRO A 161 -11.01 5.63 0.03
CA PRO A 161 -11.18 4.33 0.67
C PRO A 161 -10.29 3.27 0.02
N ALA A 162 -9.96 2.21 0.78
CA ALA A 162 -9.16 1.11 0.23
C ALA A 162 -9.80 0.53 -1.03
N PRO A 163 -9.11 0.53 -2.18
CA PRO A 163 -9.64 0.01 -3.43
C PRO A 163 -9.47 -1.52 -3.48
N LEU A 164 -10.25 -2.22 -2.65
CA LEU A 164 -10.07 -3.65 -2.38
C LEU A 164 -10.02 -4.50 -3.66
N GLN A 165 -10.85 -4.20 -4.64
CA GLN A 165 -10.88 -4.95 -5.92
C GLN A 165 -9.59 -4.74 -6.73
N GLU A 166 -9.05 -3.53 -6.77
CA GLU A 166 -7.75 -3.27 -7.39
C GLU A 166 -6.64 -4.02 -6.66
N GLN A 167 -6.64 -3.97 -5.31
CA GLN A 167 -5.64 -4.65 -4.48
C GLN A 167 -5.68 -6.17 -4.68
N LEU A 168 -6.86 -6.77 -4.71
CA LEU A 168 -7.03 -8.20 -5.02
C LEU A 168 -6.55 -8.54 -6.44
N GLY A 169 -6.82 -7.66 -7.41
CA GLY A 169 -6.33 -7.81 -8.79
C GLY A 169 -4.80 -7.84 -8.89
N LEU A 170 -4.11 -7.14 -8.00
CA LEU A 170 -2.63 -7.04 -7.95
C LEU A 170 -1.96 -8.18 -7.17
N LEU A 171 -2.71 -8.98 -6.40
CA LEU A 171 -2.14 -10.14 -5.71
C LEU A 171 -1.50 -11.11 -6.73
N PRO A 172 -0.37 -11.74 -6.40
CA PRO A 172 0.28 -12.74 -7.25
C PRO A 172 -0.42 -14.11 -7.23
N PHE A 173 -1.57 -14.19 -6.56
CA PHE A 173 -2.45 -15.36 -6.51
C PHE A 173 -3.92 -14.95 -6.60
N LYS A 174 -4.80 -15.91 -6.90
CA LYS A 174 -6.25 -15.77 -6.85
C LYS A 174 -6.81 -16.55 -5.67
N LEU A 175 -7.90 -16.08 -5.12
CA LEU A 175 -8.72 -16.76 -4.12
C LEU A 175 -10.00 -17.23 -4.81
N ASN A 176 -10.02 -18.47 -5.30
CA ASN A 176 -11.17 -19.02 -6.03
C ASN A 176 -12.27 -19.52 -5.08
N GLU A 177 -11.93 -19.77 -3.81
CA GLU A 177 -12.86 -20.20 -2.77
C GLU A 177 -12.62 -19.41 -1.49
N LEU A 178 -13.66 -18.82 -0.94
CA LEU A 178 -13.60 -18.07 0.31
C LEU A 178 -14.29 -18.80 1.48
N ALA A 179 -15.02 -19.88 1.21
CA ALA A 179 -15.73 -20.71 2.21
C ALA A 179 -16.55 -19.88 3.22
N GLY A 180 -17.17 -18.78 2.75
CA GLY A 180 -17.96 -17.87 3.60
C GLY A 180 -17.14 -16.83 4.37
N PHE A 181 -15.81 -16.78 4.20
CA PHE A 181 -15.01 -15.65 4.67
C PHE A 181 -15.19 -14.43 3.73
N ARG A 182 -15.05 -13.25 4.29
CA ARG A 182 -14.93 -12.00 3.54
C ARG A 182 -13.48 -11.51 3.53
N VAL A 183 -13.09 -10.83 2.49
CA VAL A 183 -11.82 -10.12 2.47
C VAL A 183 -11.94 -8.86 3.33
N MET A 184 -11.12 -8.78 4.37
CA MET A 184 -11.05 -7.61 5.24
C MET A 184 -10.02 -6.62 4.74
N GLN A 185 -8.86 -7.13 4.34
CA GLN A 185 -7.73 -6.32 3.87
C GLN A 185 -6.94 -7.07 2.80
N ALA A 186 -6.47 -6.38 1.80
CA ALA A 186 -5.50 -6.88 0.84
C ALA A 186 -4.32 -5.92 0.71
N SER A 187 -3.13 -6.46 0.48
CA SER A 187 -1.91 -5.69 0.24
C SER A 187 -1.29 -6.14 -1.08
N PRO A 188 -1.01 -5.22 -2.01
CA PRO A 188 -0.32 -5.53 -3.27
C PRO A 188 1.02 -6.23 -3.08
N ALA A 189 1.65 -6.07 -1.91
CA ALA A 189 2.88 -6.78 -1.53
C ALA A 189 2.71 -8.31 -1.36
N GLY A 190 1.50 -8.84 -1.59
CA GLY A 190 1.24 -10.28 -1.64
C GLY A 190 0.60 -10.85 -0.38
N GLY A 191 -0.21 -10.07 0.34
CA GLY A 191 -0.93 -10.54 1.52
C GLY A 191 -2.42 -10.21 1.49
N VAL A 192 -3.24 -11.07 2.14
CA VAL A 192 -4.67 -10.83 2.35
C VAL A 192 -5.09 -11.32 3.73
N ILE A 193 -6.00 -10.60 4.36
CA ILE A 193 -6.65 -10.99 5.61
C ILE A 193 -8.12 -11.27 5.32
N LEU A 194 -8.57 -12.45 5.70
CA LEU A 194 -9.96 -12.91 5.58
C LEU A 194 -10.55 -13.06 6.97
N THR A 195 -11.85 -12.82 7.11
CA THR A 195 -12.58 -12.98 8.37
C THR A 195 -14.01 -13.47 8.12
N ASP A 196 -14.59 -14.19 9.06
CA ASP A 196 -15.97 -14.67 8.97
C ASP A 196 -16.98 -13.73 9.66
N GLY A 197 -16.51 -12.71 10.37
CA GLY A 197 -17.35 -11.73 11.04
C GLY A 197 -17.37 -10.35 10.38
N THR A 198 -18.13 -9.44 10.97
CA THR A 198 -18.30 -8.06 10.51
C THR A 198 -17.41 -7.07 11.24
N SER A 199 -16.74 -7.49 12.32
CA SER A 199 -15.85 -6.64 13.10
C SER A 199 -14.59 -6.30 12.31
N ASP A 200 -14.05 -5.09 12.51
CA ASP A 200 -12.73 -4.70 12.01
C ASP A 200 -11.60 -5.19 12.95
N ASP A 201 -11.95 -5.74 14.11
CA ASP A 201 -11.02 -6.36 15.05
C ASP A 201 -10.94 -7.87 14.77
N ILE A 202 -9.84 -8.31 14.15
CA ILE A 202 -9.64 -9.72 13.80
C ILE A 202 -9.58 -10.64 15.02
N THR A 203 -9.25 -10.12 16.21
CA THR A 203 -9.11 -10.95 17.42
C THR A 203 -10.46 -11.42 17.98
N LYS A 204 -11.55 -10.81 17.55
CA LYS A 204 -12.92 -11.14 18.03
C LYS A 204 -13.65 -12.20 17.20
N GLN A 205 -13.03 -12.68 16.15
CA GLN A 205 -13.65 -13.56 15.16
C GLN A 205 -12.63 -14.51 14.54
N SER A 206 -13.10 -15.56 13.86
CA SER A 206 -12.19 -16.42 13.12
C SER A 206 -11.62 -15.67 11.91
N TYR A 207 -10.33 -15.84 11.67
CA TYR A 207 -9.65 -15.17 10.58
C TYR A 207 -8.62 -16.05 9.88
N MET A 208 -8.26 -15.66 8.68
CA MET A 208 -7.14 -16.22 7.94
C MET A 208 -6.20 -15.13 7.44
N ILE A 209 -4.93 -15.47 7.38
CA ILE A 209 -3.90 -14.66 6.72
C ILE A 209 -3.29 -15.51 5.62
N VAL A 210 -3.32 -14.99 4.39
CA VAL A 210 -2.63 -15.59 3.24
C VAL A 210 -1.55 -14.62 2.79
N ALA A 211 -0.32 -15.05 2.74
CA ALA A 211 0.81 -14.19 2.36
C ALA A 211 1.89 -14.95 1.60
N LEU A 212 2.58 -14.26 0.70
CA LEU A 212 3.80 -14.75 0.07
C LEU A 212 5.02 -14.21 0.81
N GLY A 213 6.04 -15.05 0.93
CA GLY A 213 7.33 -14.68 1.47
C GLY A 213 8.47 -15.19 0.60
N PRO A 214 9.60 -14.46 0.54
CA PRO A 214 10.82 -14.91 -0.10
C PRO A 214 11.60 -15.89 0.80
N GLY A 215 12.58 -16.61 0.22
CA GLY A 215 13.58 -17.34 0.99
C GLY A 215 13.08 -18.66 1.58
N ALA A 216 12.41 -19.49 0.79
CA ALA A 216 12.07 -20.86 1.20
C ALA A 216 13.32 -21.73 1.38
N PRO A 217 13.36 -22.63 2.41
CA PRO A 217 14.46 -23.57 2.56
C PRO A 217 14.50 -24.55 1.40
N SER A 218 15.68 -24.74 0.81
CA SER A 218 15.90 -25.69 -0.28
C SER A 218 15.82 -27.14 0.21
N GLU A 219 16.37 -27.39 1.41
CA GLU A 219 16.45 -28.72 1.96
C GLU A 219 15.17 -29.13 2.70
N PRO A 220 14.64 -30.35 2.43
CA PRO A 220 13.42 -30.82 3.08
C PRO A 220 13.49 -30.83 4.61
N ASP A 221 14.64 -31.18 5.17
CA ASP A 221 14.83 -31.31 6.62
C ASP A 221 14.78 -29.96 7.36
N GLU A 222 15.07 -28.86 6.66
CA GLU A 222 15.00 -27.51 7.22
C GLU A 222 13.57 -26.95 7.28
N ARG A 223 12.63 -27.55 6.55
CA ARG A 223 11.25 -27.06 6.43
C ARG A 223 10.49 -27.08 7.76
N SER A 224 10.74 -28.09 8.58
CA SER A 224 10.13 -28.19 9.91
C SER A 224 10.58 -27.04 10.82
N LYS A 225 11.88 -26.75 10.84
CA LYS A 225 12.45 -25.66 11.63
C LYS A 225 11.92 -24.31 11.12
N PHE A 226 11.98 -24.11 9.82
CA PHE A 226 11.45 -22.89 9.18
C PHE A 226 9.97 -22.67 9.48
N ALA A 227 9.14 -23.72 9.43
CA ALA A 227 7.72 -23.62 9.73
C ALA A 227 7.46 -23.22 11.20
N ARG A 228 8.26 -23.70 12.14
CA ARG A 228 8.20 -23.32 13.56
C ARG A 228 8.65 -21.86 13.79
N GLU A 229 9.70 -21.42 13.10
CA GLU A 229 10.18 -20.05 13.14
C GLU A 229 9.11 -19.09 12.61
N MET A 230 8.45 -19.43 11.49
CA MET A 230 7.33 -18.65 10.97
C MET A 230 6.15 -18.58 11.94
N LEU A 231 5.89 -19.67 12.67
CA LEU A 231 4.81 -19.71 13.65
C LEU A 231 5.03 -18.72 14.79
N SER A 232 6.29 -18.56 15.24
CA SER A 232 6.63 -17.64 16.34
C SER A 232 6.33 -16.17 16.05
N SER A 233 6.17 -15.81 14.77
CA SER A 233 5.77 -14.46 14.35
C SER A 233 4.26 -14.20 14.46
N ALA A 234 3.45 -15.20 14.80
CA ALA A 234 2.01 -15.00 15.01
C ALA A 234 1.77 -14.15 16.26
N PRO A 235 0.81 -13.20 16.24
CA PRO A 235 0.49 -12.35 17.39
C PRO A 235 -0.35 -13.12 18.43
N LEU A 236 0.20 -14.24 18.92
CA LEU A 236 -0.43 -15.16 19.86
C LEU A 236 0.52 -15.46 21.02
N ARG A 237 -0.03 -15.93 22.14
CA ARG A 237 0.72 -16.29 23.35
C ARG A 237 0.56 -17.79 23.63
N GLU A 238 1.52 -18.34 24.38
CA GLU A 238 1.49 -19.72 24.88
C GLU A 238 1.19 -20.74 23.76
N ILE A 239 1.91 -20.62 22.65
CA ILE A 239 1.72 -21.50 21.49
C ILE A 239 2.25 -22.91 21.83
N ASN A 240 1.36 -23.88 21.85
CA ASN A 240 1.65 -25.29 22.04
C ASN A 240 1.32 -26.09 20.78
N VAL A 241 2.35 -26.56 20.08
CA VAL A 241 2.21 -27.31 18.83
C VAL A 241 1.66 -28.70 19.12
N THR A 242 0.58 -29.06 18.44
CA THR A 242 -0.09 -30.36 18.54
C THR A 242 0.11 -31.26 17.32
N VAL A 243 0.32 -30.65 16.15
CA VAL A 243 0.62 -31.35 14.88
C VAL A 243 1.77 -30.62 14.19
N SER A 244 2.69 -31.35 13.57
CA SER A 244 3.83 -30.78 12.86
C SER A 244 4.30 -31.76 11.79
N ASP A 245 3.68 -31.75 10.61
CA ASP A 245 3.82 -32.77 9.58
C ASP A 245 4.15 -32.19 8.19
N PRO A 246 5.04 -32.85 7.44
CA PRO A 246 5.20 -32.56 6.02
C PRO A 246 3.95 -32.99 5.25
N MET A 247 3.63 -32.23 4.21
CA MET A 247 2.50 -32.53 3.34
C MET A 247 2.73 -32.02 1.91
N ARG A 248 1.78 -32.26 1.03
CA ARG A 248 1.73 -31.61 -0.31
C ARG A 248 0.50 -30.71 -0.42
N ILE A 249 0.71 -29.51 -0.97
CA ILE A 249 -0.35 -28.54 -1.22
C ILE A 249 -0.30 -28.15 -2.69
N GLY A 250 -1.38 -28.47 -3.44
CA GLY A 250 -1.39 -28.23 -4.88
C GLY A 250 -0.24 -28.95 -5.62
N GLY A 251 0.12 -30.14 -5.20
CA GLY A 251 1.22 -30.91 -5.80
C GLY A 251 2.64 -30.49 -5.39
N LEU A 252 2.80 -29.34 -4.72
CA LEU A 252 4.10 -28.85 -4.25
C LEU A 252 4.39 -29.29 -2.81
N PRO A 253 5.68 -29.37 -2.43
CA PRO A 253 6.04 -29.62 -1.04
C PRO A 253 5.44 -28.58 -0.11
N GLY A 254 4.97 -29.04 1.04
CA GLY A 254 4.37 -28.17 2.05
C GLY A 254 4.64 -28.70 3.46
N PHE A 255 4.17 -27.93 4.43
CA PHE A 255 4.26 -28.27 5.84
C PHE A 255 3.02 -27.76 6.58
N GLU A 256 2.46 -28.57 7.46
CA GLU A 256 1.34 -28.19 8.32
C GLU A 256 1.79 -28.15 9.78
N ILE A 257 1.42 -27.06 10.47
CA ILE A 257 1.47 -26.99 11.93
C ILE A 257 0.08 -26.68 12.44
N ARG A 258 -0.37 -27.44 13.45
CA ARG A 258 -1.53 -27.04 14.28
C ARG A 258 -1.05 -26.79 15.69
N ALA A 259 -1.62 -25.79 16.34
CA ALA A 259 -1.26 -25.47 17.70
C ALA A 259 -2.46 -24.93 18.47
N GLN A 260 -2.46 -25.16 19.79
CA GLN A 260 -3.30 -24.45 20.74
C GLN A 260 -2.53 -23.21 21.23
N ALA A 261 -3.24 -22.11 21.43
CA ALA A 261 -2.62 -20.86 21.86
C ALA A 261 -3.63 -20.00 22.63
N LYS A 262 -3.18 -18.83 23.06
CA LYS A 262 -4.04 -17.77 23.58
C LYS A 262 -3.95 -16.55 22.70
N GLY A 263 -5.08 -15.90 22.44
CA GLY A 263 -5.13 -14.56 21.89
C GLY A 263 -4.42 -13.56 22.79
N LEU A 264 -4.19 -12.35 22.28
CA LEU A 264 -3.57 -11.27 23.10
C LEU A 264 -4.46 -10.89 24.29
N ASP A 265 -5.76 -11.09 24.18
CA ASP A 265 -6.78 -10.90 25.22
C ASP A 265 -6.90 -12.10 26.20
N GLY A 266 -6.11 -13.17 25.98
CA GLY A 266 -6.16 -14.40 26.79
C GLY A 266 -7.18 -15.43 26.32
N THR A 267 -7.99 -15.18 25.30
CA THR A 267 -8.98 -16.11 24.76
C THR A 267 -8.29 -17.38 24.22
N PRO A 268 -8.75 -18.60 24.60
CA PRO A 268 -8.22 -19.84 24.04
C PRO A 268 -8.54 -19.94 22.54
N VAL A 269 -7.50 -20.14 21.74
CA VAL A 269 -7.61 -20.29 20.28
C VAL A 269 -6.89 -21.54 19.80
N VAL A 270 -7.29 -22.01 18.63
CA VAL A 270 -6.56 -23.04 17.88
C VAL A 270 -6.17 -22.42 16.54
N LEU A 271 -4.96 -22.69 16.11
CA LEU A 271 -4.45 -22.22 14.84
C LEU A 271 -3.97 -23.38 13.98
N VAL A 272 -4.02 -23.17 12.68
CA VAL A 272 -3.31 -23.96 11.69
C VAL A 272 -2.45 -23.05 10.84
N GLN A 273 -1.24 -23.50 10.55
CA GLN A 273 -0.36 -22.86 9.57
C GLN A 273 0.00 -23.87 8.49
N TRP A 274 -0.23 -23.49 7.26
CA TRP A 274 0.27 -24.21 6.08
C TRP A 274 1.32 -23.37 5.37
N LEU A 275 2.42 -24.03 5.01
CA LEU A 275 3.41 -23.48 4.12
C LEU A 275 3.43 -24.31 2.84
N ARG A 276 3.39 -23.66 1.68
CA ARG A 276 3.62 -24.29 0.38
C ARG A 276 4.90 -23.72 -0.20
N PHE A 277 5.89 -24.57 -0.39
CA PHE A 277 7.20 -24.18 -0.88
C PHE A 277 7.23 -24.21 -2.41
N GLY A 278 7.78 -23.16 -3.00
CA GLY A 278 7.96 -23.01 -4.45
C GLY A 278 9.36 -22.54 -4.80
N SER A 279 9.62 -22.25 -6.06
CA SER A 279 10.91 -21.74 -6.53
C SER A 279 11.18 -20.34 -5.99
N GLY A 280 12.10 -20.25 -4.99
CA GLY A 280 12.56 -18.99 -4.42
C GLY A 280 11.67 -18.35 -3.37
N GLY A 281 10.56 -18.99 -2.97
CA GLY A 281 9.65 -18.43 -1.97
C GLY A 281 8.66 -19.45 -1.42
N PHE A 282 7.74 -18.96 -0.58
CA PHE A 282 6.69 -19.78 0.01
C PHE A 282 5.36 -19.01 0.08
N LEU A 283 4.27 -19.77 0.00
CA LEU A 283 2.95 -19.30 0.35
C LEU A 283 2.66 -19.73 1.79
N ARG A 284 2.33 -18.80 2.65
CA ARG A 284 1.89 -19.02 4.02
C ARG A 284 0.39 -18.81 4.13
N VAL A 285 -0.32 -19.78 4.68
CA VAL A 285 -1.73 -19.70 5.00
C VAL A 285 -1.89 -20.00 6.50
N VAL A 286 -2.42 -19.04 7.25
CA VAL A 286 -2.67 -19.20 8.68
C VAL A 286 -4.17 -19.04 8.91
N GLY A 287 -4.79 -19.99 9.59
CA GLY A 287 -6.18 -19.89 10.08
C GLY A 287 -6.18 -19.91 11.60
N VAL A 288 -6.96 -19.03 12.22
CA VAL A 288 -7.12 -18.92 13.67
C VAL A 288 -8.61 -18.87 14.01
N SER A 289 -9.02 -19.68 14.96
CA SER A 289 -10.40 -19.65 15.49
C SER A 289 -10.42 -19.86 17.00
N ARG A 290 -11.53 -19.54 17.63
CA ARG A 290 -11.79 -19.99 19.00
C ARG A 290 -11.77 -21.51 19.06
N LYS A 291 -11.40 -22.04 20.23
CA LYS A 291 -11.29 -23.49 20.42
C LYS A 291 -12.63 -24.20 20.21
N GLU A 292 -13.73 -23.62 20.65
CA GLU A 292 -15.07 -24.16 20.50
C GLU A 292 -15.55 -24.27 19.04
N ASP A 293 -15.06 -23.40 18.15
CA ASP A 293 -15.45 -23.33 16.73
C ASP A 293 -14.53 -24.15 15.82
N TRP A 294 -13.47 -24.73 16.36
CA TRP A 294 -12.36 -25.30 15.60
C TRP A 294 -12.78 -26.29 14.49
N ASP A 295 -13.62 -27.26 14.81
CA ASP A 295 -13.94 -28.34 13.87
C ASP A 295 -14.67 -27.80 12.61
N ALA A 296 -15.59 -26.87 12.82
CA ALA A 296 -16.30 -26.19 11.74
C ALA A 296 -15.36 -25.30 10.93
N GLN A 297 -14.54 -24.51 11.61
CA GLN A 297 -13.64 -23.55 10.99
C GLN A 297 -12.49 -24.24 10.25
N PHE A 298 -11.95 -25.33 10.76
CA PHE A 298 -10.86 -26.06 10.12
C PHE A 298 -11.23 -26.55 8.72
N THR A 299 -12.46 -27.02 8.53
CA THR A 299 -12.97 -27.42 7.20
C THR A 299 -13.02 -26.23 6.25
N ARG A 300 -13.48 -25.08 6.71
CA ARG A 300 -13.52 -23.83 5.92
C ARG A 300 -12.12 -23.33 5.58
N PHE A 301 -11.20 -23.34 6.55
CA PHE A 301 -9.78 -22.97 6.30
C PHE A 301 -9.14 -23.82 5.23
N ARG A 302 -9.40 -25.13 5.23
CA ARG A 302 -8.91 -26.04 4.18
C ARG A 302 -9.48 -25.68 2.82
N ALA A 303 -10.76 -25.41 2.72
CA ALA A 303 -11.41 -25.03 1.47
C ALA A 303 -10.77 -23.76 0.87
N VAL A 304 -10.53 -22.73 1.71
CA VAL A 304 -9.82 -21.52 1.27
C VAL A 304 -8.42 -21.84 0.80
N ARG A 305 -7.62 -22.61 1.60
CA ARG A 305 -6.26 -23.01 1.22
C ARG A 305 -6.22 -23.70 -0.14
N ASP A 306 -7.13 -24.64 -0.36
CA ASP A 306 -7.18 -25.46 -1.57
C ASP A 306 -7.70 -24.66 -2.79
N GLY A 307 -8.43 -23.56 -2.55
CA GLY A 307 -8.86 -22.60 -3.57
C GLY A 307 -7.83 -21.54 -3.97
N ILE A 308 -6.62 -21.58 -3.42
CA ILE A 308 -5.56 -20.61 -3.78
C ILE A 308 -4.84 -21.07 -5.05
N GLU A 309 -4.90 -20.25 -6.08
CA GLU A 309 -4.23 -20.45 -7.38
C GLU A 309 -3.16 -19.37 -7.59
N MET A 310 -1.93 -19.76 -7.91
CA MET A 310 -0.87 -18.80 -8.27
C MET A 310 -1.09 -18.30 -9.70
N LYS A 311 -0.81 -17.01 -9.92
CA LYS A 311 -0.88 -16.40 -11.28
C LYS A 311 0.37 -16.69 -12.07
#